data_ed2b34e724ceea9e8499e20da0e060b3
#
_entry.id   ed2b34e724ceea9e8499e20da0e060b3
#
_cell.length_a   1.000
_cell.length_b   1.000
_cell.length_c   1.000
_cell.angle_alpha   90.00
_cell.angle_beta   90.00
_cell.angle_gamma   90.00
#
_symmetry.space_group_name_H-M   'P 1'
#
loop_
_entity.id
_entity.type
_entity.pdbx_description
1 polymer ?
#
loop_
_entity_poly.entity_id
_entity_poly.type
_entity_poly.pdbx_seq_one_letter_code
_entity_poly.pdbx_strand_id
1 'polypeptide(L)'
;MKKYLKNLINSPLKFLLIFTFTILCTTNSVFANELINGLPALNVNTNGDKTEYSLPLQILILMGALTILPSLILGMTSFTRIIIVMSILRQALGTQQTPPNQVIIAISLFLTFFIMSPTLTKIYNEAATPYMNNEVTAEEAVNNASKSIKNFMVKNTRKTDLLMFSDLAGIEKKFETNEEI
;
A
#
# COMPACT_ATOMS: atom_id res chain seq x y z
N MET A 1 3.74 46.59 -31.42
CA MET A 1 2.92 45.64 -30.70
C MET A 1 2.31 44.51 -31.56
N LYS A 2 1.79 44.75 -32.76
CA LYS A 2 1.23 43.73 -33.68
C LYS A 2 2.21 42.68 -34.22
N LYS A 3 3.50 43.00 -34.31
CA LYS A 3 4.54 42.13 -34.88
C LYS A 3 5.00 41.02 -33.89
N TYR A 4 4.89 41.28 -32.60
CA TYR A 4 5.21 40.29 -31.52
C TYR A 4 4.09 39.27 -31.34
N LEU A 5 2.85 39.65 -31.51
CA LEU A 5 1.69 38.73 -31.45
C LEU A 5 1.66 37.72 -32.57
N LYS A 6 2.16 38.09 -33.75
CA LYS A 6 2.20 37.19 -34.94
C LYS A 6 3.25 36.08 -34.79
N ASN A 7 4.34 36.35 -34.09
CA ASN A 7 5.39 35.34 -33.83
C ASN A 7 5.03 34.42 -32.62
N LEU A 8 4.07 34.84 -31.81
CA LEU A 8 3.59 33.99 -30.70
C LEU A 8 2.67 32.86 -31.13
N ILE A 9 2.01 33.03 -32.30
CA ILE A 9 1.02 32.09 -32.83
C ILE A 9 1.67 30.98 -33.68
N ASN A 10 2.90 31.19 -34.14
CA ASN A 10 3.50 30.33 -35.18
C ASN A 10 4.42 29.22 -34.69
N SER A 11 4.47 28.91 -33.39
CA SER A 11 5.19 27.73 -32.93
C SER A 11 4.19 26.62 -32.55
N PRO A 12 4.24 25.46 -33.24
CA PRO A 12 3.31 24.35 -32.99
C PRO A 12 3.33 23.88 -31.53
N LEU A 13 4.44 24.09 -30.83
CA LEU A 13 4.61 23.73 -29.42
C LEU A 13 3.74 24.58 -28.49
N LYS A 14 3.53 25.86 -28.80
CA LYS A 14 2.69 26.76 -28.00
C LYS A 14 1.20 26.50 -28.23
N PHE A 15 0.85 26.14 -29.45
CA PHE A 15 -0.52 25.73 -29.78
C PHE A 15 -0.89 24.43 -29.03
N LEU A 16 0.04 23.51 -28.95
CA LEU A 16 -0.13 22.26 -28.19
C LEU A 16 -0.23 22.50 -26.68
N LEU A 17 0.54 23.44 -26.13
CA LEU A 17 0.47 23.86 -24.71
C LEU A 17 -0.85 24.54 -24.37
N ILE A 18 -1.35 25.44 -25.25
CA ILE A 18 -2.64 26.11 -25.04
C ILE A 18 -3.79 25.11 -25.20
N PHE A 19 -3.68 24.17 -26.14
CA PHE A 19 -4.69 23.15 -26.36
C PHE A 19 -4.76 22.13 -25.19
N THR A 20 -3.61 21.71 -24.66
CA THR A 20 -3.59 20.87 -23.44
C THR A 20 -4.09 21.60 -22.21
N PHE A 21 -3.78 22.90 -22.08
CA PHE A 21 -4.29 23.73 -20.97
C PHE A 21 -5.81 23.95 -21.06
N THR A 22 -6.35 24.17 -22.27
CA THR A 22 -7.81 24.29 -22.45
C THR A 22 -8.54 22.98 -22.18
N ILE A 23 -8.00 21.85 -22.59
CA ILE A 23 -8.57 20.52 -22.25
C ILE A 23 -8.55 20.29 -20.74
N LEU A 24 -7.47 20.67 -20.05
CA LEU A 24 -7.36 20.54 -18.60
C LEU A 24 -8.37 21.44 -17.84
N CYS A 25 -8.67 22.61 -18.39
CA CYS A 25 -9.66 23.52 -17.78
C CYS A 25 -11.12 23.13 -18.07
N THR A 26 -11.41 22.42 -19.17
CA THR A 26 -12.78 22.01 -19.51
C THR A 26 -13.25 20.74 -18.81
N THR A 27 -12.35 19.97 -18.22
CA THR A 27 -12.71 18.72 -17.49
C THR A 27 -13.23 18.95 -16.08
N ASN A 28 -13.19 20.19 -15.56
CA ASN A 28 -13.57 20.46 -14.16
C ASN A 28 -15.05 20.77 -13.92
N SER A 29 -15.91 20.75 -14.95
CA SER A 29 -17.30 21.21 -14.78
C SER A 29 -18.35 20.08 -14.71
N VAL A 30 -17.99 18.83 -14.96
CA VAL A 30 -19.00 17.76 -15.12
C VAL A 30 -19.23 16.93 -13.85
N PHE A 31 -18.32 16.97 -12.88
CA PHE A 31 -18.43 16.11 -11.68
C PHE A 31 -18.93 16.81 -10.42
N ALA A 32 -19.15 18.14 -10.44
CA ALA A 32 -19.50 18.86 -9.21
C ALA A 32 -21.01 18.85 -8.85
N ASN A 33 -21.88 18.58 -9.80
CA ASN A 33 -23.33 18.70 -9.54
C ASN A 33 -24.02 17.43 -9.02
N GLU A 34 -23.40 16.24 -9.15
CA GLU A 34 -23.96 15.01 -8.59
C GLU A 34 -23.50 14.74 -7.15
N LEU A 35 -22.41 15.36 -6.72
CA LEU A 35 -21.90 15.22 -5.35
C LEU A 35 -22.69 16.02 -4.30
N ILE A 36 -23.56 16.98 -4.73
CA ILE A 36 -24.32 17.85 -3.83
C ILE A 36 -25.68 17.24 -3.43
N ASN A 37 -26.19 16.29 -4.19
CA ASN A 37 -27.40 15.55 -3.83
C ASN A 37 -27.10 14.38 -2.89
N GLY A 38 -26.52 14.70 -1.71
CA GLY A 38 -26.35 13.81 -0.58
C GLY A 38 -25.99 12.38 -1.00
N LEU A 39 -24.73 11.99 -0.81
CA LEU A 39 -24.34 10.58 -0.93
C LEU A 39 -25.47 9.73 -0.31
N PRO A 40 -26.16 8.86 -1.04
CA PRO A 40 -27.02 7.85 -0.42
C PRO A 40 -26.09 6.81 0.23
N ALA A 41 -25.29 7.31 1.18
CA ALA A 41 -24.07 6.65 1.59
C ALA A 41 -24.31 5.57 2.62
N LEU A 42 -25.49 5.45 3.18
CA LEU A 42 -25.70 4.56 4.34
C LEU A 42 -27.09 3.94 4.35
N ASN A 43 -27.52 3.32 3.26
CA ASN A 43 -28.60 2.35 3.37
C ASN A 43 -28.03 0.98 3.66
N VAL A 44 -27.87 0.68 4.93
CA VAL A 44 -27.67 -0.69 5.41
C VAL A 44 -29.06 -1.32 5.49
N ASN A 45 -29.49 -2.02 4.47
CA ASN A 45 -30.72 -2.83 4.51
C ASN A 45 -30.38 -4.14 5.24
N THR A 46 -30.78 -4.21 6.49
CA THR A 46 -30.74 -5.44 7.29
C THR A 46 -32.03 -6.21 7.05
N ASN A 47 -32.11 -6.92 5.95
CA ASN A 47 -33.19 -7.89 5.70
C ASN A 47 -32.68 -9.30 6.02
N GLY A 48 -32.92 -9.73 7.25
CA GLY A 48 -32.51 -11.06 7.71
C GLY A 48 -31.00 -11.17 7.94
N ASP A 49 -30.47 -12.39 7.96
CA ASP A 49 -29.05 -12.71 8.27
C ASP A 49 -27.99 -12.19 7.28
N LYS A 50 -28.33 -11.36 6.31
CA LYS A 50 -27.39 -10.78 5.34
C LYS A 50 -27.45 -9.26 5.38
N THR A 51 -26.35 -8.64 5.80
CA THR A 51 -26.14 -7.21 5.67
C THR A 51 -25.73 -6.89 4.23
N GLU A 52 -26.65 -6.34 3.44
CA GLU A 52 -26.35 -5.82 2.11
C GLU A 52 -25.88 -4.36 2.24
N TYR A 53 -24.61 -4.12 1.92
CA TYR A 53 -24.04 -2.78 1.86
C TYR A 53 -24.43 -2.12 0.53
N SER A 54 -24.81 -0.85 0.57
CA SER A 54 -25.06 -0.08 -0.65
C SER A 54 -23.81 -0.02 -1.54
N LEU A 55 -23.97 -0.07 -2.86
CA LEU A 55 -22.88 -0.01 -3.83
C LEU A 55 -21.88 1.15 -3.57
N PRO A 56 -22.32 2.39 -3.24
CA PRO A 56 -21.41 3.47 -2.92
C PRO A 56 -20.51 3.19 -1.70
N LEU A 57 -21.04 2.51 -0.68
CA LEU A 57 -20.27 2.13 0.51
C LEU A 57 -19.24 1.07 0.18
N GLN A 58 -19.58 0.08 -0.64
CA GLN A 58 -18.64 -0.94 -1.10
C GLN A 58 -17.48 -0.32 -1.88
N ILE A 59 -17.77 0.63 -2.78
CA ILE A 59 -16.75 1.36 -3.55
C ILE A 59 -15.87 2.20 -2.62
N LEU A 60 -16.45 2.86 -1.62
CA LEU A 60 -15.70 3.67 -0.65
C LEU A 60 -14.72 2.79 0.16
N ILE A 61 -15.19 1.64 0.65
CA ILE A 61 -14.36 0.68 1.38
C ILE A 61 -13.26 0.13 0.48
N LEU A 62 -13.60 -0.23 -0.76
CA LEU A 62 -12.63 -0.75 -1.72
C LEU A 62 -11.53 0.28 -2.03
N MET A 63 -11.92 1.54 -2.28
CA MET A 63 -10.97 2.62 -2.53
C MET A 63 -10.10 2.90 -1.29
N GLY A 64 -10.70 2.91 -0.09
CA GLY A 64 -9.95 3.05 1.16
C GLY A 64 -8.97 1.90 1.37
N ALA A 65 -9.41 0.67 1.17
CA ALA A 65 -8.54 -0.50 1.26
C ALA A 65 -7.38 -0.44 0.26
N LEU A 66 -7.66 -0.06 -0.99
CA LEU A 66 -6.64 0.03 -2.04
C LEU A 66 -5.56 1.09 -1.73
N THR A 67 -5.92 2.19 -1.07
CA THR A 67 -4.94 3.23 -0.68
C THR A 67 -4.08 2.82 0.51
N ILE A 68 -4.61 2.05 1.46
CA ILE A 68 -3.88 1.61 2.66
C ILE A 68 -3.01 0.38 2.38
N LEU A 69 -3.45 -0.50 1.47
CA LEU A 69 -2.83 -1.80 1.21
C LEU A 69 -1.32 -1.73 0.88
N PRO A 70 -0.81 -0.82 0.02
CA PRO A 70 0.63 -0.74 -0.25
C PRO A 70 1.44 -0.40 0.98
N SER A 71 0.97 0.51 1.83
CA SER A 71 1.62 0.90 3.08
C SER A 71 1.69 -0.26 4.06
N LEU A 72 0.60 -1.02 4.18
CA LEU A 72 0.51 -2.18 5.06
C LEU A 72 1.47 -3.29 4.60
N ILE A 73 1.53 -3.58 3.30
CA ILE A 73 2.47 -4.57 2.75
C ILE A 73 3.92 -4.18 3.06
N LEU A 74 4.31 -2.92 2.81
CA LEU A 74 5.65 -2.44 3.12
C LEU A 74 5.96 -2.52 4.63
N GLY A 75 4.99 -2.24 5.49
CA GLY A 75 5.13 -2.35 6.95
C GLY A 75 5.33 -3.77 7.45
N MET A 76 4.75 -4.77 6.79
CA MET A 76 4.89 -6.20 7.12
C MET A 76 6.22 -6.80 6.67
N THR A 77 6.97 -6.12 5.80
CA THR A 77 8.25 -6.58 5.28
C THR A 77 9.43 -5.99 6.08
N SER A 78 10.66 -6.32 5.69
CA SER A 78 11.87 -5.70 6.24
C SER A 78 12.10 -4.26 5.79
N PHE A 79 11.27 -3.70 4.91
CA PHE A 79 11.45 -2.40 4.29
C PHE A 79 11.62 -1.26 5.31
N THR A 80 10.70 -1.19 6.28
CA THR A 80 10.72 -0.13 7.30
C THR A 80 12.02 -0.12 8.10
N ARG A 81 12.52 -1.31 8.45
CA ARG A 81 13.80 -1.43 9.17
C ARG A 81 14.97 -0.95 8.34
N ILE A 82 15.03 -1.37 7.07
CA ILE A 82 16.14 -1.04 6.18
C ILE A 82 16.17 0.46 5.89
N ILE A 83 15.02 1.07 5.58
CA ILE A 83 14.96 2.51 5.25
C ILE A 83 15.34 3.39 6.44
N ILE A 84 14.98 2.99 7.66
CA ILE A 84 15.40 3.69 8.89
C ILE A 84 16.91 3.61 9.05
N VAL A 85 17.49 2.42 8.94
CA VAL A 85 18.95 2.21 9.06
C VAL A 85 19.70 3.01 8.00
N MET A 86 19.26 2.95 6.74
CA MET A 86 19.87 3.71 5.64
C MET A 86 19.76 5.22 5.86
N SER A 87 18.65 5.69 6.42
CA SER A 87 18.47 7.11 6.75
C SER A 87 19.41 7.57 7.88
N ILE A 88 19.58 6.74 8.91
CA ILE A 88 20.53 7.01 10.01
C ILE A 88 21.98 7.00 9.50
N LEU A 89 22.35 6.03 8.65
CA LEU A 89 23.67 5.97 8.05
C LEU A 89 23.99 7.23 7.24
N ARG A 90 23.03 7.72 6.44
CA ARG A 90 23.21 8.99 5.71
C ARG A 90 23.47 10.16 6.66
N GLN A 91 22.72 10.25 7.75
CA GLN A 91 22.93 11.31 8.77
C GLN A 91 24.30 11.19 9.44
N ALA A 92 24.73 9.97 9.77
CA ALA A 92 26.01 9.72 10.42
C ALA A 92 27.21 10.08 9.53
N LEU A 93 27.05 9.96 8.19
CA LEU A 93 28.08 10.39 7.21
C LEU A 93 28.16 11.91 7.05
N GLY A 94 27.34 12.70 7.75
CA GLY A 94 27.35 14.16 7.68
C GLY A 94 26.81 14.75 6.37
N THR A 95 26.31 13.91 5.47
CA THR A 95 25.81 14.33 4.16
C THR A 95 24.29 14.48 4.21
N GLN A 96 23.80 15.71 4.38
CA GLN A 96 22.35 15.93 4.46
C GLN A 96 21.61 15.76 3.12
N GLN A 97 22.32 15.88 1.98
CA GLN A 97 21.70 15.88 0.65
C GLN A 97 22.08 14.68 -0.24
N THR A 98 23.18 13.99 0.05
CA THR A 98 23.66 12.84 -0.76
C THR A 98 23.80 11.59 0.09
N PRO A 99 23.28 10.43 -0.34
CA PRO A 99 22.47 10.20 -1.54
C PRO A 99 21.04 10.78 -1.42
N PRO A 100 20.37 11.11 -2.55
CA PRO A 100 18.98 11.59 -2.56
C PRO A 100 18.01 10.55 -1.96
N ASN A 101 16.88 11.01 -1.41
CA ASN A 101 15.88 10.10 -0.80
C ASN A 101 15.41 8.99 -1.73
N GLN A 102 15.28 9.29 -3.02
CA GLN A 102 14.87 8.32 -4.04
C GLN A 102 15.85 7.14 -4.15
N VAL A 103 17.16 7.42 -4.06
CA VAL A 103 18.20 6.38 -4.08
C VAL A 103 18.12 5.50 -2.83
N ILE A 104 17.90 6.10 -1.66
CA ILE A 104 17.74 5.36 -0.40
C ILE A 104 16.51 4.46 -0.49
N ILE A 105 15.37 4.95 -0.99
CA ILE A 105 14.16 4.17 -1.17
C ILE A 105 14.42 3.00 -2.14
N ALA A 106 15.07 3.27 -3.28
CA ALA A 106 15.36 2.24 -4.28
C ALA A 106 16.25 1.12 -3.72
N ILE A 107 17.32 1.48 -3.01
CA ILE A 107 18.22 0.51 -2.36
C ILE A 107 17.44 -0.27 -1.28
N SER A 108 16.63 0.41 -0.48
CA SER A 108 15.83 -0.23 0.58
C SER A 108 14.83 -1.23 0.02
N LEU A 109 14.17 -0.91 -1.10
CA LEU A 109 13.27 -1.84 -1.79
C LEU A 109 14.02 -3.06 -2.34
N PHE A 110 15.17 -2.82 -2.99
CA PHE A 110 16.00 -3.91 -3.52
C PHE A 110 16.45 -4.86 -2.41
N LEU A 111 16.98 -4.33 -1.31
CA LEU A 111 17.41 -5.12 -0.16
C LEU A 111 16.23 -5.85 0.50
N THR A 112 15.07 -5.20 0.57
CA THR A 112 13.85 -5.82 1.08
C THR A 112 13.46 -7.04 0.26
N PHE A 113 13.45 -6.90 -1.06
CA PHE A 113 13.13 -8.02 -1.96
C PHE A 113 14.11 -9.17 -1.78
N PHE A 114 15.40 -8.88 -1.64
CA PHE A 114 16.43 -9.89 -1.43
C PHE A 114 16.25 -10.63 -0.09
N ILE A 115 15.98 -9.90 0.99
CA ILE A 115 15.76 -10.48 2.33
C ILE A 115 14.45 -11.26 2.38
N MET A 116 13.41 -10.81 1.68
CA MET A 116 12.12 -11.47 1.63
C MET A 116 12.07 -12.66 0.66
N SER A 117 13.08 -12.83 -0.19
CA SER A 117 13.13 -13.88 -1.20
C SER A 117 12.79 -15.29 -0.64
N PRO A 118 13.38 -15.78 0.46
CA PRO A 118 13.03 -17.08 1.01
C PRO A 118 11.58 -17.18 1.47
N THR A 119 11.03 -16.11 2.04
CA THR A 119 9.62 -16.05 2.47
C THR A 119 8.68 -16.03 1.27
N LEU A 120 9.01 -15.27 0.23
CA LEU A 120 8.25 -15.23 -1.02
C LEU A 120 8.25 -16.57 -1.74
N THR A 121 9.40 -17.24 -1.79
CA THR A 121 9.50 -18.62 -2.34
C THR A 121 8.62 -19.59 -1.56
N LYS A 122 8.58 -19.46 -0.25
CA LYS A 122 7.72 -20.28 0.60
C LYS A 122 6.24 -20.05 0.32
N ILE A 123 5.83 -18.78 0.23
CA ILE A 123 4.45 -18.39 -0.13
C ILE A 123 4.09 -18.93 -1.52
N TYR A 124 5.00 -18.84 -2.48
CA TYR A 124 4.78 -19.35 -3.82
C TYR A 124 4.53 -20.85 -3.82
N ASN A 125 5.36 -21.62 -3.11
CA ASN A 125 5.27 -23.09 -3.09
C ASN A 125 4.08 -23.60 -2.25
N GLU A 126 3.77 -22.97 -1.11
CA GLU A 126 2.77 -23.45 -0.15
C GLU A 126 1.37 -22.86 -0.37
N ALA A 127 1.26 -21.73 -1.07
CA ALA A 127 -0.01 -21.07 -1.31
C ALA A 127 -0.33 -20.90 -2.80
N ALA A 128 0.58 -20.26 -3.57
CA ALA A 128 0.29 -19.92 -4.96
C ALA A 128 0.25 -21.16 -5.87
N THR A 129 1.24 -22.06 -5.77
CA THR A 129 1.32 -23.26 -6.63
C THR A 129 0.15 -24.22 -6.40
N PRO A 130 -0.21 -24.61 -5.16
CA PRO A 130 -1.38 -25.47 -4.93
C PRO A 130 -2.70 -24.83 -5.39
N TYR A 131 -2.84 -23.52 -5.24
CA TYR A 131 -4.03 -22.80 -5.73
C TYR A 131 -4.10 -22.81 -7.26
N MET A 132 -2.99 -22.58 -7.96
CA MET A 132 -2.94 -22.61 -9.42
C MET A 132 -3.23 -24.03 -9.98
N ASN A 133 -2.86 -25.07 -9.22
CA ASN A 133 -3.14 -26.46 -9.57
C ASN A 133 -4.58 -26.90 -9.19
N ASN A 134 -5.39 -26.03 -8.59
CA ASN A 134 -6.72 -26.34 -8.06
C ASN A 134 -6.70 -27.41 -6.95
N GLU A 135 -5.61 -27.54 -6.21
CA GLU A 135 -5.47 -28.49 -5.10
C GLU A 135 -6.07 -27.92 -3.79
N VAL A 136 -6.10 -26.59 -3.65
CA VAL A 136 -6.61 -25.88 -2.48
C VAL A 136 -7.55 -24.77 -2.89
N THR A 137 -8.44 -24.39 -1.98
CA THR A 137 -9.36 -23.26 -2.16
C THR A 137 -8.63 -21.91 -2.04
N ALA A 138 -9.23 -20.84 -2.56
CA ALA A 138 -8.67 -19.49 -2.42
C ALA A 138 -8.48 -19.09 -0.94
N GLU A 139 -9.41 -19.50 -0.07
CA GLU A 139 -9.35 -19.22 1.36
C GLU A 139 -8.16 -19.93 2.03
N GLU A 140 -7.95 -21.20 1.71
CA GLU A 140 -6.80 -21.97 2.22
C GLU A 140 -5.46 -21.41 1.71
N ALA A 141 -5.39 -21.01 0.45
CA ALA A 141 -4.21 -20.38 -0.11
C ALA A 141 -3.85 -19.07 0.61
N VAL A 142 -4.85 -18.20 0.85
CA VAL A 142 -4.65 -16.96 1.62
C VAL A 142 -4.22 -17.27 3.06
N ASN A 143 -4.78 -18.27 3.68
CA ASN A 143 -4.42 -18.68 5.04
C ASN A 143 -2.96 -19.20 5.10
N ASN A 144 -2.53 -20.00 4.14
CA ASN A 144 -1.15 -20.49 4.04
C ASN A 144 -0.15 -19.34 3.78
N ALA A 145 -0.50 -18.40 2.89
CA ALA A 145 0.30 -17.21 2.66
C ALA A 145 0.43 -16.36 3.94
N SER A 146 -0.69 -16.14 4.65
CA SER A 146 -0.69 -15.34 5.89
C SER A 146 0.15 -15.97 7.00
N LYS A 147 0.14 -17.31 7.14
CA LYS A 147 1.03 -18.04 8.06
C LYS A 147 2.50 -17.78 7.76
N SER A 148 2.91 -17.82 6.50
CA SER A 148 4.30 -17.60 6.10
C SER A 148 4.74 -16.16 6.40
N ILE A 149 3.87 -15.16 6.18
CA ILE A 149 4.13 -13.76 6.53
C ILE A 149 4.17 -13.59 8.07
N LYS A 150 3.22 -14.17 8.80
CA LYS A 150 3.19 -14.15 10.26
C LYS A 150 4.49 -14.71 10.85
N ASN A 151 4.93 -15.86 10.39
CA ASN A 151 6.18 -16.47 10.84
C ASN A 151 7.39 -15.57 10.58
N PHE A 152 7.44 -14.91 9.41
CA PHE A 152 8.49 -13.93 9.12
C PHE A 152 8.45 -12.77 10.12
N MET A 153 7.28 -12.19 10.40
CA MET A 153 7.12 -11.07 11.32
C MET A 153 7.53 -11.45 12.74
N VAL A 154 7.04 -12.58 13.24
CA VAL A 154 7.35 -13.08 14.60
C VAL A 154 8.84 -13.34 14.76
N LYS A 155 9.48 -14.02 13.78
CA LYS A 155 10.91 -14.29 13.80
C LYS A 155 11.77 -13.03 13.83
N ASN A 156 11.29 -11.95 13.23
CA ASN A 156 12.02 -10.69 13.14
C ASN A 156 11.61 -9.66 14.21
N THR A 157 10.71 -9.99 15.13
CA THR A 157 10.29 -9.12 16.23
C THR A 157 10.94 -9.59 17.53
N ARG A 158 11.31 -8.65 18.40
CA ARG A 158 11.90 -8.98 19.70
C ARG A 158 10.83 -9.59 20.62
N LYS A 159 11.22 -10.62 21.36
CA LYS A 159 10.32 -11.27 22.31
C LYS A 159 9.76 -10.30 23.36
N THR A 160 10.58 -9.36 23.83
CA THR A 160 10.16 -8.32 24.77
C THR A 160 9.04 -7.44 24.23
N ASP A 161 9.12 -7.08 22.94
CA ASP A 161 8.11 -6.22 22.30
C ASP A 161 6.79 -7.01 22.13
N LEU A 162 6.88 -8.29 21.76
CA LEU A 162 5.71 -9.17 21.63
C LEU A 162 5.02 -9.35 22.99
N LEU A 163 5.79 -9.57 24.08
CA LEU A 163 5.25 -9.68 25.44
C LEU A 163 4.57 -8.39 25.87
N MET A 164 5.19 -7.24 25.61
CA MET A 164 4.60 -5.94 25.93
C MET A 164 3.26 -5.73 25.24
N PHE A 165 3.15 -6.08 23.95
CA PHE A 165 1.88 -6.00 23.23
C PHE A 165 0.85 -7.02 23.71
N SER A 166 1.29 -8.21 24.10
CA SER A 166 0.42 -9.22 24.71
C SER A 166 -0.19 -8.73 26.03
N ASP A 167 0.61 -8.11 26.89
CA ASP A 167 0.16 -7.53 28.14
C ASP A 167 -0.85 -6.38 27.90
N LEU A 168 -0.56 -5.50 26.92
CA LEU A 168 -1.48 -4.42 26.55
C LEU A 168 -2.80 -4.94 25.97
N ALA A 169 -2.78 -6.08 25.28
CA ALA A 169 -3.96 -6.74 24.74
C ALA A 169 -4.75 -7.55 25.79
N GLY A 170 -4.26 -7.65 27.03
CA GLY A 170 -4.88 -8.44 28.09
C GLY A 170 -4.82 -9.96 27.86
N ILE A 171 -3.85 -10.42 27.07
CA ILE A 171 -3.66 -11.84 26.77
C ILE A 171 -2.73 -12.41 27.87
N GLU A 172 -3.29 -13.13 28.84
CA GLU A 172 -2.54 -13.70 29.97
C GLU A 172 -1.62 -14.89 29.59
N LYS A 173 -1.63 -15.34 28.34
CA LYS A 173 -0.75 -16.44 27.91
C LYS A 173 0.70 -15.98 27.90
N LYS A 174 1.51 -16.58 28.77
CA LYS A 174 2.97 -16.51 28.68
C LYS A 174 3.42 -17.37 27.51
N PHE A 175 3.81 -16.73 26.42
CA PHE A 175 4.39 -17.42 25.27
C PHE A 175 5.81 -17.88 25.61
N GLU A 176 6.06 -19.18 25.66
CA GLU A 176 7.38 -19.74 25.92
C GLU A 176 8.27 -19.64 24.68
N THR A 177 7.69 -19.72 23.50
CA THR A 177 8.38 -19.66 22.22
C THR A 177 7.71 -18.68 21.27
N ASN A 178 8.50 -18.04 20.37
CA ASN A 178 7.97 -17.12 19.36
C ASN A 178 7.00 -17.77 18.35
N GLU A 179 6.95 -19.11 18.33
CA GLU A 179 6.10 -19.89 17.44
C GLU A 179 4.68 -20.09 17.98
N GLU A 180 4.45 -19.77 19.26
CA GLU A 180 3.16 -19.92 19.94
C GLU A 180 2.25 -18.68 19.80
N ILE A 181 2.76 -17.61 19.18
CA ILE A 181 2.07 -16.37 18.89
C ILE A 181 1.44 -16.44 17.49
#